data_402c74bbc831cebb411e54fd475b5b9f
#
_entry.id   402c74bbc831cebb411e54fd475b5b9f
#
_cell.length_a   1.000
_cell.length_b   1.000
_cell.length_c   1.000
_cell.angle_alpha   90.00
_cell.angle_beta   90.00
_cell.angle_gamma   90.00
#
_symmetry.space_group_name_H-M   'P 1'
#
loop_
_entity.id
_entity.type
_entity.pdbx_description
1 polymer ?
#
loop_
_entity_poly.entity_id
_entity_poly.type
_entity_poly.pdbx_seq_one_letter_code
_entity_poly.pdbx_strand_id
1 'polypeptide(L)'
;SRCLSVGGDIAGFERLDEQLASLPETPIEDEFLGAPMLYSSGTTGKPKGVYWAPHAESIHTDHPMSGSVGAFFGFGVDTIYLSPAPLYHAAPLHYNIMVLGLGGTSLIMEQFDPEQSLALIERYKATHSQWVPIMFVRMLKLPENARTQYDLSSMKCAIHAAAPCPIDVKESMINWWGPVIVEYYSGSEGNGFTIIDSANWLTHKGSVGQAIIGEPRILGEDGEVLGPGEVGDVYFANSRPFEYFDEPEKTKNAFNEHGWSTMGDVGYLDEDGFLYLTDRKNFTIITGGVNVYPAEIEGLLISHDKVADVAVFGIPHPEFGEEVMAVVQPLDWADANGDTEAELIDWMRERLSSVKVPRKVDFLEQLPRMDNGKLYKRHLQDAYRDAM
;
A
#
# COMPACT_ATOMS: atom_id res chain seq x y z
N SER A 1 -34.07 -0.43 6.96
CA SER A 1 -33.01 -0.83 6.02
C SER A 1 -33.45 -2.08 5.29
N ARG A 2 -33.26 -2.15 3.98
CA ARG A 2 -33.42 -3.38 3.18
C ARG A 2 -32.09 -4.09 3.10
N CYS A 3 -32.09 -5.42 3.25
CA CYS A 3 -30.93 -6.25 3.00
C CYS A 3 -31.13 -6.94 1.65
N LEU A 4 -30.17 -6.73 0.72
CA LEU A 4 -30.23 -7.27 -0.64
C LEU A 4 -29.12 -8.29 -0.85
N SER A 5 -29.40 -9.39 -1.55
CA SER A 5 -28.42 -10.39 -1.96
C SER A 5 -28.12 -10.31 -3.46
N VAL A 6 -26.88 -10.57 -3.83
CA VAL A 6 -26.41 -10.68 -5.22
C VAL A 6 -25.86 -12.09 -5.45
N GLY A 7 -26.18 -12.69 -6.58
CA GLY A 7 -25.62 -13.98 -6.99
C GLY A 7 -26.24 -15.21 -6.31
N GLY A 8 -27.17 -15.06 -5.34
CA GLY A 8 -27.82 -16.19 -4.70
C GLY A 8 -28.80 -15.79 -3.59
N ASP A 9 -29.51 -16.78 -3.04
CA ASP A 9 -30.47 -16.57 -1.96
C ASP A 9 -29.79 -16.62 -0.60
N ILE A 10 -30.03 -15.56 0.20
CA ILE A 10 -29.59 -15.46 1.59
C ILE A 10 -30.82 -15.27 2.45
N ALA A 11 -30.99 -16.10 3.49
CA ALA A 11 -32.12 -16.01 4.39
C ALA A 11 -32.23 -14.62 5.05
N GLY A 12 -33.38 -13.96 4.90
CA GLY A 12 -33.62 -12.61 5.41
C GLY A 12 -33.19 -11.49 4.47
N PHE A 13 -32.70 -11.80 3.28
CA PHE A 13 -32.34 -10.85 2.22
C PHE A 13 -33.30 -10.98 1.05
N GLU A 14 -33.58 -9.86 0.37
CA GLU A 14 -34.32 -9.83 -0.89
C GLU A 14 -33.31 -9.92 -2.06
N ARG A 15 -33.68 -10.57 -3.16
CA ARG A 15 -32.81 -10.62 -4.34
C ARG A 15 -32.77 -9.25 -5.03
N LEU A 16 -31.54 -8.75 -5.26
CA LEU A 16 -31.34 -7.46 -5.94
C LEU A 16 -31.90 -7.47 -7.37
N ASP A 17 -31.67 -8.56 -8.12
CA ASP A 17 -32.12 -8.73 -9.51
C ASP A 17 -33.66 -8.60 -9.62
N GLU A 18 -34.41 -9.20 -8.67
CA GLU A 18 -35.88 -9.14 -8.63
C GLU A 18 -36.37 -7.73 -8.27
N GLN A 19 -35.66 -7.03 -7.37
CA GLN A 19 -36.00 -5.66 -7.02
C GLN A 19 -35.74 -4.71 -8.18
N LEU A 20 -34.59 -4.86 -8.87
CA LEU A 20 -34.22 -4.04 -10.03
C LEU A 20 -35.22 -4.22 -11.19
N ALA A 21 -35.70 -5.44 -11.44
CA ALA A 21 -36.66 -5.72 -12.54
C ALA A 21 -37.96 -4.94 -12.42
N SER A 22 -38.30 -4.43 -11.22
CA SER A 22 -39.52 -3.66 -10.95
C SER A 22 -39.31 -2.14 -11.02
N LEU A 23 -38.06 -1.67 -11.16
CA LEU A 23 -37.75 -0.24 -11.18
C LEU A 23 -37.83 0.34 -12.61
N PRO A 24 -38.13 1.64 -12.76
CA PRO A 24 -38.03 2.33 -14.05
C PRO A 24 -36.60 2.26 -14.61
N GLU A 25 -36.48 2.11 -15.93
CA GLU A 25 -35.20 2.17 -16.65
C GLU A 25 -34.80 3.63 -17.02
N THR A 26 -35.57 4.60 -16.57
CA THR A 26 -35.29 6.03 -16.82
C THR A 26 -34.35 6.56 -15.73
N PRO A 27 -33.45 7.50 -16.08
CA PRO A 27 -32.63 8.21 -15.10
C PRO A 27 -33.45 8.83 -13.98
N ILE A 28 -32.88 8.95 -12.79
CA ILE A 28 -33.48 9.70 -11.68
C ILE A 28 -33.34 11.21 -11.93
N GLU A 29 -34.28 12.02 -11.41
CA GLU A 29 -34.32 13.46 -11.68
C GLU A 29 -33.11 14.22 -11.09
N ASP A 30 -32.49 13.71 -10.03
CA ASP A 30 -31.39 14.31 -9.29
C ASP A 30 -30.07 13.56 -9.48
N GLU A 31 -29.79 13.08 -10.68
CA GLU A 31 -28.52 12.43 -11.02
C GLU A 31 -27.33 13.36 -10.81
N PHE A 32 -26.38 12.93 -10.01
CA PHE A 32 -25.08 13.60 -9.84
C PHE A 32 -23.97 12.58 -9.56
N LEU A 33 -22.72 12.98 -9.80
CA LEU A 33 -21.55 12.10 -9.71
C LEU A 33 -21.35 11.53 -8.31
N GLY A 34 -21.60 12.32 -7.26
CA GLY A 34 -21.40 11.92 -5.87
C GLY A 34 -19.92 11.79 -5.49
N ALA A 35 -19.67 11.13 -4.38
CA ALA A 35 -18.32 10.78 -3.94
C ALA A 35 -18.35 9.46 -3.17
N PRO A 36 -17.36 8.59 -3.32
CA PRO A 36 -17.25 7.39 -2.51
C PRO A 36 -16.84 7.76 -1.08
N MET A 37 -17.41 7.09 -0.07
CA MET A 37 -16.92 7.12 1.30
C MET A 37 -16.17 5.81 1.58
N LEU A 38 -14.86 5.92 1.75
CA LEU A 38 -13.99 4.78 1.95
C LEU A 38 -13.71 4.57 3.44
N TYR A 39 -13.74 3.32 3.87
CA TYR A 39 -13.37 2.94 5.24
C TYR A 39 -11.95 2.39 5.27
N SER A 40 -11.09 2.96 6.10
CA SER A 40 -9.76 2.43 6.39
C SER A 40 -9.74 1.73 7.74
N SER A 41 -8.87 0.72 7.91
CA SER A 41 -8.78 -0.11 9.12
C SER A 41 -8.40 0.65 10.40
N GLY A 42 -8.04 1.93 10.31
CA GLY A 42 -7.63 2.75 11.45
C GLY A 42 -6.47 2.14 12.25
N THR A 43 -5.56 2.95 12.76
CA THR A 43 -4.48 2.50 13.65
C THR A 43 -4.97 2.06 15.04
N THR A 44 -6.20 2.44 15.42
CA THR A 44 -6.84 2.13 16.71
C THR A 44 -7.74 0.90 16.66
N GLY A 45 -7.78 0.16 15.53
CA GLY A 45 -8.58 -1.05 15.37
C GLY A 45 -10.05 -0.82 14.97
N LYS A 46 -10.59 0.41 15.08
CA LYS A 46 -11.91 0.74 14.55
C LYS A 46 -11.80 1.33 13.15
N PRO A 47 -12.55 0.82 12.16
CA PRO A 47 -12.60 1.42 10.84
C PRO A 47 -13.00 2.89 10.90
N LYS A 48 -12.34 3.74 10.11
CA LYS A 48 -12.65 5.15 9.96
C LYS A 48 -13.11 5.43 8.54
N GLY A 49 -14.27 6.08 8.38
CA GLY A 49 -14.76 6.53 7.08
C GLY A 49 -14.07 7.84 6.69
N VAL A 50 -13.52 7.89 5.49
CA VAL A 50 -12.97 9.14 4.93
C VAL A 50 -14.05 9.77 4.08
N TYR A 51 -14.47 10.98 4.44
CA TYR A 51 -15.54 11.71 3.78
C TYR A 51 -15.00 12.92 3.04
N TRP A 52 -15.46 13.07 1.81
CA TRP A 52 -15.31 14.28 1.02
C TRP A 52 -16.69 14.81 0.62
N ALA A 53 -16.81 16.11 0.48
CA ALA A 53 -18.03 16.70 -0.05
C ALA A 53 -18.34 16.08 -1.42
N PRO A 54 -19.58 15.58 -1.63
CA PRO A 54 -19.98 14.99 -2.91
C PRO A 54 -19.82 15.98 -4.06
N HIS A 55 -19.45 15.46 -5.22
CA HIS A 55 -19.43 16.22 -6.46
C HIS A 55 -20.86 16.38 -6.96
N ALA A 56 -21.28 17.64 -7.15
CA ALA A 56 -22.63 17.97 -7.67
C ALA A 56 -22.68 17.98 -9.19
N GLU A 57 -21.57 17.66 -9.87
CA GLU A 57 -21.51 17.58 -11.33
C GLU A 57 -22.32 16.40 -11.85
N SER A 58 -22.69 16.47 -13.12
CA SER A 58 -23.38 15.41 -13.84
C SER A 58 -22.58 14.09 -13.81
N ILE A 59 -23.28 12.96 -13.76
CA ILE A 59 -22.65 11.62 -13.89
C ILE A 59 -21.92 11.45 -15.23
N HIS A 60 -22.18 12.29 -16.22
CA HIS A 60 -21.47 12.30 -17.50
C HIS A 60 -20.16 13.09 -17.47
N THR A 61 -19.81 13.68 -16.33
CA THR A 61 -18.51 14.34 -16.14
C THR A 61 -17.44 13.28 -15.91
N ASP A 62 -16.26 13.49 -16.50
CA ASP A 62 -15.12 12.58 -16.28
C ASP A 62 -14.79 12.48 -14.79
N HIS A 63 -14.41 11.28 -14.37
CA HIS A 63 -13.97 11.06 -13.00
C HIS A 63 -12.85 12.06 -12.65
N PRO A 64 -12.91 12.79 -11.51
CA PRO A 64 -11.96 13.86 -11.18
C PRO A 64 -10.48 13.48 -11.27
N MET A 65 -10.13 12.21 -11.00
CA MET A 65 -8.75 11.71 -11.08
C MET A 65 -8.34 11.31 -12.51
N SER A 66 -9.28 11.18 -13.46
CA SER A 66 -8.97 10.72 -14.82
C SER A 66 -8.07 11.69 -15.58
N GLY A 67 -8.26 13.00 -15.38
CA GLY A 67 -7.49 14.06 -16.04
C GLY A 67 -6.04 14.19 -15.54
N SER A 68 -5.76 13.84 -14.30
CA SER A 68 -4.42 13.95 -13.70
C SER A 68 -3.76 12.58 -13.56
N VAL A 69 -4.28 11.75 -12.66
CA VAL A 69 -3.72 10.44 -12.33
C VAL A 69 -3.89 9.45 -13.49
N GLY A 70 -5.08 9.43 -14.12
CA GLY A 70 -5.36 8.55 -15.25
C GLY A 70 -4.48 8.86 -16.47
N ALA A 71 -4.27 10.16 -16.77
CA ALA A 71 -3.40 10.59 -17.85
C ALA A 71 -1.92 10.24 -17.59
N PHE A 72 -1.47 10.36 -16.34
CA PHE A 72 -0.09 9.98 -15.98
C PHE A 72 0.17 8.49 -16.23
N PHE A 73 -0.75 7.62 -15.87
CA PHE A 73 -0.63 6.18 -16.12
C PHE A 73 -0.94 5.79 -17.58
N GLY A 74 -1.42 6.71 -18.41
CA GLY A 74 -1.76 6.45 -19.80
C GLY A 74 -3.02 5.61 -19.98
N PHE A 75 -3.99 5.70 -19.06
CA PHE A 75 -5.28 5.04 -19.20
C PHE A 75 -6.10 5.60 -20.35
N GLY A 76 -6.82 4.75 -21.08
CA GLY A 76 -7.68 5.10 -22.19
C GLY A 76 -8.46 3.89 -22.71
N VAL A 77 -9.10 4.06 -23.86
CA VAL A 77 -9.97 3.02 -24.48
C VAL A 77 -9.24 1.71 -24.79
N ASP A 78 -7.93 1.77 -25.05
CA ASP A 78 -7.10 0.58 -25.33
C ASP A 78 -6.50 -0.04 -24.05
N THR A 79 -6.85 0.47 -22.88
CA THR A 79 -6.37 -0.09 -21.61
C THR A 79 -7.01 -1.44 -21.35
N ILE A 80 -6.17 -2.46 -21.13
CA ILE A 80 -6.56 -3.75 -20.58
C ILE A 80 -5.88 -3.84 -19.22
N TYR A 81 -6.66 -3.66 -18.17
CA TYR A 81 -6.18 -3.50 -16.79
C TYR A 81 -6.37 -4.76 -15.98
N LEU A 82 -5.27 -5.35 -15.47
CA LEU A 82 -5.31 -6.47 -14.54
C LEU A 82 -5.39 -5.95 -13.10
N SER A 83 -6.45 -6.35 -12.40
CA SER A 83 -6.75 -6.00 -11.00
C SER A 83 -6.64 -7.23 -10.09
N PRO A 84 -5.47 -7.51 -9.49
CA PRO A 84 -5.26 -8.68 -8.65
C PRO A 84 -5.68 -8.48 -7.18
N ALA A 85 -5.98 -7.25 -6.77
CA ALA A 85 -6.33 -6.92 -5.40
C ALA A 85 -7.84 -6.73 -5.22
N PRO A 86 -8.39 -7.00 -4.00
CA PRO A 86 -9.83 -6.92 -3.75
C PRO A 86 -10.40 -5.51 -3.95
N LEU A 87 -11.59 -5.42 -4.58
CA LEU A 87 -12.25 -4.15 -4.93
C LEU A 87 -12.82 -3.37 -3.74
N TYR A 88 -12.87 -3.94 -2.55
CA TYR A 88 -13.29 -3.20 -1.35
C TYR A 88 -12.20 -2.26 -0.80
N HIS A 89 -11.00 -2.24 -1.39
CA HIS A 89 -9.96 -1.26 -1.10
C HIS A 89 -10.02 -0.07 -2.04
N ALA A 90 -9.56 1.09 -1.53
CA ALA A 90 -9.62 2.36 -2.23
C ALA A 90 -8.98 2.32 -3.62
N ALA A 91 -7.74 1.88 -3.69
CA ALA A 91 -6.98 1.93 -4.93
C ALA A 91 -7.52 0.95 -6.01
N PRO A 92 -7.72 -0.36 -5.73
CA PRO A 92 -8.32 -1.27 -6.71
C PRO A 92 -9.69 -0.79 -7.20
N LEU A 93 -10.54 -0.27 -6.31
CA LEU A 93 -11.85 0.27 -6.70
C LEU A 93 -11.72 1.47 -7.63
N HIS A 94 -10.96 2.48 -7.23
CA HIS A 94 -10.82 3.72 -7.98
C HIS A 94 -10.18 3.51 -9.35
N TYR A 95 -9.15 2.69 -9.45
CA TYR A 95 -8.50 2.41 -10.73
C TYR A 95 -9.43 1.66 -11.69
N ASN A 96 -10.20 0.68 -11.20
CA ASN A 96 -11.21 0.00 -12.03
C ASN A 96 -12.30 0.97 -12.51
N ILE A 97 -12.84 1.83 -11.63
CA ILE A 97 -13.82 2.85 -12.01
C ILE A 97 -13.23 3.78 -13.08
N MET A 98 -12.00 4.22 -12.91
CA MET A 98 -11.31 5.13 -13.84
C MET A 98 -11.09 4.48 -15.21
N VAL A 99 -10.58 3.25 -15.24
CA VAL A 99 -10.36 2.50 -16.49
C VAL A 99 -11.66 2.25 -17.23
N LEU A 100 -12.73 1.82 -16.55
CA LEU A 100 -14.04 1.59 -17.16
C LEU A 100 -14.68 2.90 -17.63
N GLY A 101 -14.56 3.99 -16.87
CA GLY A 101 -15.04 5.32 -17.24
C GLY A 101 -14.35 5.87 -18.48
N LEU A 102 -13.09 5.51 -18.74
CA LEU A 102 -12.34 5.88 -19.94
C LEU A 102 -12.54 4.90 -21.11
N GLY A 103 -13.45 3.91 -20.97
CA GLY A 103 -13.78 2.93 -22.02
C GLY A 103 -12.81 1.76 -22.12
N GLY A 104 -11.90 1.60 -21.15
CA GLY A 104 -10.99 0.46 -21.08
C GLY A 104 -11.65 -0.83 -20.58
N THR A 105 -10.87 -1.89 -20.48
CA THR A 105 -11.30 -3.21 -20.02
C THR A 105 -10.63 -3.54 -18.69
N SER A 106 -11.39 -4.06 -17.71
CA SER A 106 -10.86 -4.54 -16.43
C SER A 106 -10.92 -6.06 -16.36
N LEU A 107 -9.79 -6.68 -16.03
CA LEU A 107 -9.63 -8.10 -15.72
C LEU A 107 -9.48 -8.24 -14.20
N ILE A 108 -10.52 -8.70 -13.52
CA ILE A 108 -10.56 -8.78 -12.07
C ILE A 108 -10.24 -10.22 -11.65
N MET A 109 -9.22 -10.39 -10.80
CA MET A 109 -8.93 -11.67 -10.15
C MET A 109 -9.74 -11.80 -8.88
N GLU A 110 -10.35 -12.96 -8.65
CA GLU A 110 -11.06 -13.24 -7.38
C GLU A 110 -10.08 -13.34 -6.21
N GLN A 111 -8.90 -13.88 -6.47
CA GLN A 111 -7.81 -14.01 -5.52
C GLN A 111 -6.48 -13.86 -6.26
N PHE A 112 -5.51 -13.20 -5.62
CA PHE A 112 -4.16 -13.10 -6.16
C PHE A 112 -3.47 -14.45 -6.18
N ASP A 113 -2.99 -14.84 -7.35
CA ASP A 113 -2.05 -15.92 -7.56
C ASP A 113 -0.92 -15.42 -8.48
N PRO A 114 0.36 -15.61 -8.09
CA PRO A 114 1.49 -15.03 -8.82
C PRO A 114 1.64 -15.59 -10.23
N GLU A 115 1.50 -16.89 -10.43
CA GLU A 115 1.65 -17.51 -11.76
C GLU A 115 0.43 -17.24 -12.64
N GLN A 116 -0.79 -17.33 -12.07
CA GLN A 116 -2.02 -16.99 -12.80
C GLN A 116 -1.99 -15.54 -13.27
N SER A 117 -1.41 -14.61 -12.50
CA SER A 117 -1.27 -13.21 -12.90
C SER A 117 -0.45 -13.08 -14.19
N LEU A 118 0.67 -13.80 -14.31
CA LEU A 118 1.50 -13.81 -15.51
C LEU A 118 0.77 -14.41 -16.71
N ALA A 119 0.06 -15.51 -16.49
CA ALA A 119 -0.76 -16.17 -17.52
C ALA A 119 -1.89 -15.26 -18.03
N LEU A 120 -2.53 -14.47 -17.15
CA LEU A 120 -3.58 -13.53 -17.54
C LEU A 120 -3.01 -12.34 -18.33
N ILE A 121 -1.81 -11.84 -17.97
CA ILE A 121 -1.13 -10.80 -18.73
C ILE A 121 -0.88 -11.27 -20.16
N GLU A 122 -0.31 -12.46 -20.35
CA GLU A 122 -0.07 -13.01 -21.68
C GLU A 122 -1.37 -13.27 -22.45
N ARG A 123 -2.33 -13.95 -21.82
CA ARG A 123 -3.57 -14.38 -22.47
C ARG A 123 -4.41 -13.23 -22.98
N TYR A 124 -4.55 -12.19 -22.18
CA TYR A 124 -5.40 -11.04 -22.49
C TYR A 124 -4.63 -9.84 -23.00
N LYS A 125 -3.29 -9.95 -23.11
CA LYS A 125 -2.40 -8.84 -23.47
C LYS A 125 -2.64 -7.62 -22.58
N ALA A 126 -2.70 -7.87 -21.25
CA ALA A 126 -2.90 -6.80 -20.29
C ALA A 126 -1.81 -5.72 -20.44
N THR A 127 -2.25 -4.48 -20.47
CA THR A 127 -1.37 -3.31 -20.68
C THR A 127 -1.04 -2.58 -19.39
N HIS A 128 -1.92 -2.67 -18.42
CA HIS A 128 -1.80 -2.01 -17.12
C HIS A 128 -2.19 -2.94 -16.00
N SER A 129 -1.64 -2.70 -14.81
CA SER A 129 -1.93 -3.49 -13.61
C SER A 129 -1.59 -2.71 -12.35
N GLN A 130 -2.16 -3.12 -11.20
CA GLN A 130 -1.80 -2.55 -9.91
C GLN A 130 -1.46 -3.64 -8.89
N TRP A 131 -0.40 -3.41 -8.12
CA TRP A 131 0.21 -4.38 -7.22
C TRP A 131 0.47 -3.77 -5.84
N VAL A 132 0.69 -4.66 -4.88
CA VAL A 132 1.34 -4.31 -3.61
C VAL A 132 2.70 -5.05 -3.52
N PRO A 133 3.70 -4.52 -2.80
CA PRO A 133 5.06 -5.06 -2.82
C PRO A 133 5.18 -6.56 -2.51
N ILE A 134 4.37 -7.11 -1.61
CA ILE A 134 4.37 -8.55 -1.32
C ILE A 134 3.96 -9.41 -2.53
N MET A 135 3.16 -8.88 -3.45
CA MET A 135 2.83 -9.57 -4.70
C MET A 135 4.06 -9.69 -5.59
N PHE A 136 4.87 -8.64 -5.68
CA PHE A 136 6.15 -8.67 -6.39
C PHE A 136 7.11 -9.70 -5.77
N VAL A 137 7.24 -9.71 -4.45
CA VAL A 137 8.05 -10.70 -3.74
C VAL A 137 7.62 -12.12 -4.11
N ARG A 138 6.32 -12.41 -4.07
CA ARG A 138 5.78 -13.74 -4.41
C ARG A 138 6.02 -14.11 -5.87
N MET A 139 5.91 -13.16 -6.80
CA MET A 139 6.22 -13.38 -8.21
C MET A 139 7.72 -13.64 -8.44
N LEU A 140 8.60 -12.89 -7.78
CA LEU A 140 10.05 -13.09 -7.87
C LEU A 140 10.51 -14.43 -7.28
N LYS A 141 9.78 -14.98 -6.30
CA LYS A 141 10.04 -16.29 -5.68
C LYS A 141 9.45 -17.47 -6.46
N LEU A 142 8.73 -17.25 -7.55
CA LEU A 142 8.38 -18.31 -8.47
C LEU A 142 9.64 -18.97 -9.07
N PRO A 143 9.61 -20.27 -9.36
CA PRO A 143 10.68 -20.94 -10.11
C PRO A 143 10.98 -20.22 -11.42
N GLU A 144 12.23 -20.22 -11.86
CA GLU A 144 12.68 -19.49 -13.05
C GLU A 144 11.87 -19.87 -14.30
N ASN A 145 11.59 -21.16 -14.49
CA ASN A 145 10.77 -21.62 -15.60
C ASN A 145 9.35 -21.04 -15.58
N ALA A 146 8.73 -20.87 -14.41
CA ALA A 146 7.42 -20.25 -14.29
C ALA A 146 7.49 -18.74 -14.59
N ARG A 147 8.59 -18.07 -14.24
CA ARG A 147 8.78 -16.63 -14.52
C ARG A 147 9.04 -16.33 -15.98
N THR A 148 9.71 -17.23 -16.70
CA THR A 148 10.23 -16.98 -18.06
C THR A 148 9.35 -17.51 -19.17
N GLN A 149 8.31 -18.30 -18.85
CA GLN A 149 7.45 -18.94 -19.86
C GLN A 149 6.38 -18.02 -20.46
N TYR A 150 6.05 -16.89 -19.79
CA TYR A 150 4.98 -15.99 -20.21
C TYR A 150 5.50 -14.75 -20.94
N ASP A 151 4.81 -14.34 -22.00
CA ASP A 151 5.06 -13.10 -22.73
C ASP A 151 4.40 -11.92 -22.03
N LEU A 152 5.21 -11.09 -21.37
CA LEU A 152 4.77 -9.89 -20.64
C LEU A 152 4.95 -8.58 -21.46
N SER A 153 5.31 -8.67 -22.73
CA SER A 153 5.65 -7.53 -23.60
C SER A 153 4.50 -6.54 -23.84
N SER A 154 3.26 -6.96 -23.56
CA SER A 154 2.08 -6.08 -23.63
C SER A 154 2.00 -5.07 -22.49
N MET A 155 2.70 -5.31 -21.36
CA MET A 155 2.65 -4.44 -20.19
C MET A 155 3.30 -3.09 -20.47
N LYS A 156 2.54 -2.00 -20.26
CA LYS A 156 2.97 -0.61 -20.43
C LYS A 156 3.19 0.08 -19.10
N CYS A 157 2.39 -0.27 -18.09
CA CYS A 157 2.46 0.33 -16.76
C CYS A 157 2.03 -0.68 -15.69
N ALA A 158 2.94 -1.02 -14.78
CA ALA A 158 2.70 -1.84 -13.61
C ALA A 158 2.82 -0.96 -12.35
N ILE A 159 1.69 -0.56 -11.82
CA ILE A 159 1.58 0.39 -10.71
C ILE A 159 1.74 -0.38 -9.40
N HIS A 160 2.49 0.16 -8.44
CA HIS A 160 2.47 -0.38 -7.08
C HIS A 160 2.41 0.72 -6.02
N ALA A 161 1.89 0.37 -4.86
CA ALA A 161 1.72 1.26 -3.72
C ALA A 161 1.34 0.49 -2.44
N ALA A 162 0.86 1.21 -1.44
CA ALA A 162 0.24 0.76 -0.20
C ALA A 162 1.19 0.24 0.90
N ALA A 163 2.44 -0.06 0.58
CA ALA A 163 3.48 -0.45 1.53
C ALA A 163 4.86 -0.06 0.98
N PRO A 164 5.89 0.07 1.83
CA PRO A 164 7.26 0.21 1.36
C PRO A 164 7.66 -0.96 0.46
N CYS A 165 8.29 -0.66 -0.68
CA CYS A 165 8.82 -1.67 -1.57
C CYS A 165 10.33 -1.79 -1.35
N PRO A 166 10.85 -2.97 -0.95
CA PRO A 166 12.28 -3.17 -0.80
C PRO A 166 13.02 -2.83 -2.09
N ILE A 167 14.18 -2.19 -1.96
CA ILE A 167 14.97 -1.70 -3.10
C ILE A 167 15.29 -2.85 -4.06
N ASP A 168 15.80 -3.96 -3.53
CA ASP A 168 16.19 -5.13 -4.33
C ASP A 168 14.99 -5.77 -5.05
N VAL A 169 13.82 -5.78 -4.41
CA VAL A 169 12.57 -6.28 -5.01
C VAL A 169 12.17 -5.41 -6.20
N LYS A 170 12.14 -4.09 -6.04
CA LYS A 170 11.74 -3.18 -7.12
C LYS A 170 12.76 -3.18 -8.25
N GLU A 171 14.05 -3.20 -7.95
CA GLU A 171 15.11 -3.30 -8.96
C GLU A 171 15.00 -4.61 -9.75
N SER A 172 14.76 -5.74 -9.06
CA SER A 172 14.53 -7.04 -9.69
C SER A 172 13.30 -7.05 -10.60
N MET A 173 12.21 -6.40 -10.18
CA MET A 173 11.01 -6.25 -11.03
C MET A 173 11.28 -5.41 -12.27
N ILE A 174 12.01 -4.29 -12.13
CA ILE A 174 12.39 -3.45 -13.28
C ILE A 174 13.30 -4.24 -14.24
N ASN A 175 14.24 -5.02 -13.72
CA ASN A 175 15.12 -5.85 -14.55
C ASN A 175 14.34 -6.96 -15.28
N TRP A 176 13.28 -7.49 -14.68
CA TRP A 176 12.48 -8.56 -15.28
C TRP A 176 11.40 -8.03 -16.24
N TRP A 177 10.59 -7.05 -15.81
CA TRP A 177 9.46 -6.55 -16.60
C TRP A 177 9.82 -5.38 -17.52
N GLY A 178 11.01 -4.80 -17.37
CA GLY A 178 11.43 -3.58 -18.02
C GLY A 178 11.00 -2.32 -17.26
N PRO A 179 11.21 -1.12 -17.84
CA PRO A 179 10.97 0.16 -17.19
C PRO A 179 9.48 0.54 -17.14
N VAL A 180 8.62 -0.42 -16.86
CA VAL A 180 7.17 -0.25 -16.78
C VAL A 180 6.65 -0.13 -15.35
N ILE A 181 7.52 -0.29 -14.34
CA ILE A 181 7.16 -0.21 -12.94
C ILE A 181 7.01 1.26 -12.53
N VAL A 182 5.87 1.59 -11.96
CA VAL A 182 5.56 2.93 -11.45
C VAL A 182 5.09 2.81 -10.02
N GLU A 183 5.63 3.62 -9.13
CA GLU A 183 5.19 3.71 -7.73
C GLU A 183 4.47 5.01 -7.48
N TYR A 184 3.45 4.96 -6.65
CA TYR A 184 2.88 6.15 -6.05
C TYR A 184 2.74 6.00 -4.53
N TYR A 185 2.74 7.12 -3.82
CA TYR A 185 2.41 7.20 -2.42
C TYR A 185 1.24 8.17 -2.23
N SER A 186 0.19 7.67 -1.58
CA SER A 186 -0.99 8.43 -1.20
C SER A 186 -1.76 7.67 -0.12
N GLY A 187 -2.60 8.36 0.63
CA GLY A 187 -3.54 7.76 1.57
C GLY A 187 -4.97 7.75 1.03
N SER A 188 -5.83 6.99 1.70
CA SER A 188 -7.27 7.03 1.46
C SER A 188 -7.86 8.43 1.71
N GLU A 189 -7.18 9.23 2.48
CA GLU A 189 -7.48 10.63 2.79
C GLU A 189 -7.31 11.57 1.58
N GLY A 190 -6.54 11.17 0.56
CA GLY A 190 -6.29 11.97 -0.64
C GLY A 190 -5.59 13.30 -0.38
N ASN A 191 -4.86 13.40 0.73
CA ASN A 191 -4.19 14.63 1.16
C ASN A 191 -2.91 14.96 0.39
N GLY A 192 -2.35 13.99 -0.34
CA GLY A 192 -1.20 14.16 -1.21
C GLY A 192 -1.05 12.97 -2.14
N PHE A 193 -0.35 13.18 -3.25
CA PHE A 193 -0.05 12.12 -4.21
C PHE A 193 1.33 12.36 -4.80
N THR A 194 2.27 11.47 -4.49
CA THR A 194 3.59 11.45 -5.14
C THR A 194 3.67 10.30 -6.12
N ILE A 195 4.57 10.39 -7.10
CA ILE A 195 4.71 9.38 -8.13
C ILE A 195 6.15 9.32 -8.64
N ILE A 196 6.60 8.12 -8.99
CA ILE A 196 7.91 7.88 -9.58
C ILE A 196 7.85 6.73 -10.59
N ASP A 197 8.39 6.97 -11.77
CA ASP A 197 8.61 5.95 -12.79
C ASP A 197 9.94 5.20 -12.58
N SER A 198 10.15 4.15 -13.35
CA SER A 198 11.37 3.32 -13.27
C SER A 198 12.65 4.10 -13.55
N ALA A 199 12.63 5.05 -14.48
CA ALA A 199 13.83 5.80 -14.87
C ALA A 199 14.29 6.71 -13.74
N ASN A 200 13.39 7.50 -13.18
CA ASN A 200 13.67 8.36 -12.04
C ASN A 200 14.00 7.53 -10.78
N TRP A 201 13.30 6.41 -10.58
CA TRP A 201 13.56 5.57 -9.41
C TRP A 201 14.97 4.95 -9.42
N LEU A 202 15.50 4.55 -10.57
CA LEU A 202 16.87 4.01 -10.67
C LEU A 202 17.95 4.99 -10.23
N THR A 203 17.68 6.30 -10.31
CA THR A 203 18.56 7.37 -9.81
C THR A 203 18.23 7.81 -8.38
N HIS A 204 16.99 7.54 -7.90
CA HIS A 204 16.49 7.89 -6.56
C HIS A 204 15.96 6.64 -5.84
N LYS A 205 16.79 5.60 -5.73
CA LYS A 205 16.39 4.31 -5.16
C LYS A 205 15.84 4.46 -3.73
N GLY A 206 14.65 3.89 -3.50
CA GLY A 206 13.94 3.98 -2.22
C GLY A 206 12.98 5.17 -2.09
N SER A 207 13.00 6.10 -3.05
CA SER A 207 12.04 7.19 -3.09
C SER A 207 10.65 6.72 -3.54
N VAL A 208 9.61 7.37 -3.00
CA VAL A 208 8.21 7.27 -3.44
C VAL A 208 7.82 8.40 -4.42
N GLY A 209 8.81 9.17 -4.88
CA GLY A 209 8.69 10.15 -5.95
C GLY A 209 8.44 11.59 -5.53
N GLN A 210 8.07 12.40 -6.52
CA GLN A 210 7.73 13.79 -6.35
C GLN A 210 6.21 13.97 -6.35
N ALA A 211 5.73 15.00 -5.64
CA ALA A 211 4.30 15.27 -5.54
C ALA A 211 3.71 15.84 -6.84
N ILE A 212 2.58 15.28 -7.25
CA ILE A 212 1.73 15.84 -8.32
C ILE A 212 0.42 16.41 -7.76
N ILE A 213 0.07 16.08 -6.50
CA ILE A 213 -1.04 16.67 -5.75
C ILE A 213 -0.53 16.97 -4.34
N GLY A 214 -0.79 18.18 -3.84
CA GLY A 214 -0.28 18.68 -2.59
C GLY A 214 1.20 19.05 -2.67
N GLU A 215 1.73 19.60 -1.60
CA GLU A 215 3.13 19.94 -1.45
C GLU A 215 3.67 19.28 -0.19
N PRO A 216 4.61 18.34 -0.27
CA PRO A 216 5.16 17.68 0.90
C PRO A 216 5.99 18.68 1.72
N ARG A 217 5.85 18.59 3.04
CA ARG A 217 6.61 19.34 4.05
C ARG A 217 7.06 18.35 5.10
N ILE A 218 8.32 18.43 5.48
CA ILE A 218 8.87 17.63 6.57
C ILE A 218 8.95 18.52 7.81
N LEU A 219 8.34 18.09 8.90
CA LEU A 219 8.31 18.84 10.14
C LEU A 219 9.11 18.13 11.23
N GLY A 220 9.91 18.91 11.96
CA GLY A 220 10.59 18.48 13.17
C GLY A 220 9.65 18.41 14.38
N GLU A 221 10.20 18.06 15.54
CA GLU A 221 9.44 17.88 16.78
C GLU A 221 8.78 19.18 17.27
N ASP A 222 9.42 20.31 17.04
CA ASP A 222 8.92 21.64 17.42
C ASP A 222 8.01 22.28 16.36
N GLY A 223 7.69 21.52 15.26
CA GLY A 223 6.83 21.97 14.18
C GLY A 223 7.54 22.84 13.13
N GLU A 224 8.85 22.99 13.19
CA GLU A 224 9.67 23.67 12.19
C GLU A 224 9.76 22.89 10.90
N VAL A 225 9.84 23.57 9.76
CA VAL A 225 10.06 22.92 8.45
C VAL A 225 11.52 22.58 8.32
N LEU A 226 11.80 21.28 8.14
CA LEU A 226 13.15 20.75 7.98
C LEU A 226 13.67 20.90 6.54
N GLY A 227 14.99 20.93 6.41
CA GLY A 227 15.69 20.98 5.13
C GLY A 227 15.85 19.62 4.46
N PRO A 228 16.42 19.60 3.23
CA PRO A 228 16.69 18.34 2.52
C PRO A 228 17.58 17.38 3.33
N GLY A 229 17.23 16.09 3.32
CA GLY A 229 17.93 15.02 4.03
C GLY A 229 17.59 14.90 5.51
N GLU A 230 16.88 15.87 6.11
CA GLU A 230 16.47 15.84 7.51
C GLU A 230 15.17 15.04 7.65
N VAL A 231 15.16 14.08 8.59
CA VAL A 231 14.03 13.16 8.83
C VAL A 231 13.05 13.77 9.82
N GLY A 232 11.76 13.78 9.47
CA GLY A 232 10.69 14.28 10.34
C GLY A 232 9.31 13.78 9.89
N ASP A 233 8.27 14.35 10.48
CA ASP A 233 6.87 14.03 10.15
C ASP A 233 6.49 14.56 8.76
N VAL A 234 5.91 13.69 7.93
CA VAL A 234 5.47 14.06 6.57
C VAL A 234 4.08 14.70 6.63
N TYR A 235 4.00 15.93 6.15
CA TYR A 235 2.76 16.68 5.95
C TYR A 235 2.59 17.05 4.47
N PHE A 236 1.34 17.30 4.07
CA PHE A 236 1.02 17.86 2.76
C PHE A 236 0.30 19.20 2.92
N ALA A 237 0.88 20.25 2.36
CA ALA A 237 0.26 21.55 2.17
C ALA A 237 -0.51 21.58 0.84
N ASN A 238 -1.43 22.54 0.68
CA ASN A 238 -2.20 22.77 -0.55
C ASN A 238 -2.95 21.53 -1.04
N SER A 239 -3.38 20.67 -0.12
CA SER A 239 -4.13 19.47 -0.39
C SER A 239 -5.63 19.69 -0.22
N ARG A 240 -6.44 18.81 -0.83
CA ARG A 240 -7.89 18.82 -0.63
C ARG A 240 -8.21 18.47 0.83
N PRO A 241 -9.02 19.27 1.53
CA PRO A 241 -9.46 18.93 2.87
C PRO A 241 -10.37 17.70 2.86
N PHE A 242 -10.27 16.87 3.90
CA PHE A 242 -11.10 15.70 4.15
C PHE A 242 -11.59 15.69 5.59
N GLU A 243 -12.57 14.85 5.88
CA GLU A 243 -13.08 14.64 7.23
C GLU A 243 -13.14 13.14 7.53
N TYR A 244 -12.90 12.77 8.79
CA TYR A 244 -13.25 11.43 9.26
C TYR A 244 -14.70 11.43 9.74
N PHE A 245 -15.53 10.60 9.11
CA PHE A 245 -16.97 10.53 9.35
C PHE A 245 -17.27 10.22 10.83
N ASP A 246 -18.08 11.06 11.47
CA ASP A 246 -18.42 11.03 12.90
C ASP A 246 -17.21 11.05 13.88
N GLU A 247 -16.04 11.55 13.42
CA GLU A 247 -14.82 11.59 14.23
C GLU A 247 -14.15 12.98 14.17
N PRO A 248 -14.79 14.05 14.70
CA PRO A 248 -14.31 15.43 14.55
C PRO A 248 -12.95 15.67 15.22
N GLU A 249 -12.67 15.03 16.36
CA GLU A 249 -11.36 15.16 17.02
C GLU A 249 -10.22 14.50 16.20
N LYS A 250 -10.49 13.37 15.57
CA LYS A 250 -9.51 12.75 14.67
C LYS A 250 -9.28 13.59 13.43
N THR A 251 -10.35 14.18 12.89
CA THR A 251 -10.24 15.12 11.76
C THR A 251 -9.35 16.29 12.14
N LYS A 252 -9.61 16.93 13.28
CA LYS A 252 -8.80 18.03 13.78
C LYS A 252 -7.33 17.65 13.96
N ASN A 253 -7.06 16.47 14.52
CA ASN A 253 -5.69 15.99 14.78
C ASN A 253 -4.94 15.54 13.50
N ALA A 254 -5.63 15.41 12.38
CA ALA A 254 -5.00 15.13 11.08
C ALA A 254 -4.41 16.39 10.41
N PHE A 255 -4.70 17.57 10.95
CA PHE A 255 -4.23 18.85 10.44
C PHE A 255 -3.43 19.60 11.50
N ASN A 256 -2.36 20.28 11.08
CA ASN A 256 -1.63 21.19 11.96
C ASN A 256 -2.24 22.62 11.93
N GLU A 257 -1.62 23.56 12.64
CA GLU A 257 -2.05 24.96 12.70
C GLU A 257 -2.01 25.72 11.37
N HIS A 258 -1.21 25.22 10.40
CA HIS A 258 -1.14 25.75 9.05
C HIS A 258 -2.19 25.14 8.10
N GLY A 259 -3.02 24.22 8.60
CA GLY A 259 -3.98 23.47 7.79
C GLY A 259 -3.34 22.40 6.90
N TRP A 260 -2.08 22.03 7.13
CA TRP A 260 -1.42 20.94 6.45
C TRP A 260 -1.83 19.60 7.07
N SER A 261 -2.03 18.61 6.24
CA SER A 261 -2.51 17.28 6.69
C SER A 261 -1.42 16.22 6.68
N THR A 262 -1.52 15.28 7.61
CA THR A 262 -0.61 14.13 7.72
C THR A 262 -1.35 12.80 7.78
N MET A 263 -0.70 11.75 7.30
CA MET A 263 -1.12 10.35 7.49
C MET A 263 -0.35 9.65 8.62
N GLY A 264 0.57 10.38 9.28
CA GLY A 264 1.41 9.86 10.35
C GLY A 264 2.62 9.07 9.85
N ASP A 265 3.07 9.35 8.64
CA ASP A 265 4.30 8.80 8.08
C ASP A 265 5.49 9.71 8.43
N VAL A 266 6.68 9.12 8.55
CA VAL A 266 7.97 9.76 8.79
C VAL A 266 8.83 9.61 7.55
N GLY A 267 9.56 10.68 7.19
CA GLY A 267 10.38 10.65 5.98
C GLY A 267 11.23 11.91 5.81
N TYR A 268 11.81 12.06 4.65
CA TYR A 268 12.60 13.23 4.27
C TYR A 268 12.45 13.55 2.77
N LEU A 269 12.76 14.77 2.39
CA LEU A 269 12.93 15.17 0.98
C LEU A 269 14.43 15.22 0.66
N ASP A 270 14.84 14.82 -0.54
CA ASP A 270 16.17 15.10 -1.01
C ASP A 270 16.28 16.49 -1.64
N GLU A 271 17.48 16.88 -2.15
CA GLU A 271 17.74 18.19 -2.78
C GLU A 271 16.92 18.39 -4.06
N ASP A 272 16.52 17.33 -4.72
CA ASP A 272 15.72 17.34 -5.96
C ASP A 272 14.20 17.30 -5.66
N GLY A 273 13.80 17.22 -4.38
CA GLY A 273 12.41 17.20 -3.92
C GLY A 273 11.72 15.85 -4.04
N PHE A 274 12.47 14.75 -4.16
CA PHE A 274 11.95 13.41 -4.06
C PHE A 274 11.70 13.05 -2.59
N LEU A 275 10.52 12.46 -2.32
CA LEU A 275 10.12 12.02 -0.98
C LEU A 275 10.62 10.60 -0.71
N TYR A 276 11.21 10.40 0.45
CA TYR A 276 11.62 9.11 0.99
C TYR A 276 10.87 8.86 2.29
N LEU A 277 10.22 7.70 2.40
CA LEU A 277 9.53 7.28 3.62
C LEU A 277 10.44 6.36 4.42
N THR A 278 10.56 6.61 5.71
CA THR A 278 11.33 5.75 6.62
C THR A 278 10.44 4.75 7.32
N ASP A 279 9.33 5.19 7.91
CA ASP A 279 8.31 4.33 8.52
C ASP A 279 7.05 5.14 8.91
N ARG A 280 6.11 4.49 9.59
CA ARG A 280 5.02 5.16 10.30
C ARG A 280 5.43 5.51 11.71
N LYS A 281 5.10 6.72 12.15
CA LYS A 281 5.39 7.22 13.51
C LYS A 281 4.99 6.23 14.61
N ASN A 282 3.84 5.57 14.47
CA ASN A 282 3.31 4.61 15.44
C ASN A 282 4.03 3.25 15.47
N PHE A 283 4.92 2.96 14.52
CA PHE A 283 5.68 1.72 14.45
C PHE A 283 7.18 1.94 14.70
N THR A 284 7.63 3.18 14.79
CA THR A 284 9.02 3.49 15.15
C THR A 284 9.35 2.85 16.50
N ILE A 285 10.40 2.04 16.55
CA ILE A 285 10.90 1.39 17.75
C ILE A 285 11.89 2.33 18.42
N ILE A 286 11.68 2.65 19.69
CA ILE A 286 12.59 3.50 20.45
C ILE A 286 13.43 2.61 21.38
N THR A 287 14.64 2.30 20.96
CA THR A 287 15.56 1.44 21.71
C THR A 287 16.80 2.21 22.16
N GLY A 288 17.00 2.34 23.48
CA GLY A 288 18.12 3.09 24.03
C GLY A 288 18.20 4.56 23.57
N GLY A 289 17.07 5.19 23.28
CA GLY A 289 16.99 6.57 22.77
C GLY A 289 17.27 6.70 21.27
N VAL A 290 17.37 5.59 20.53
CA VAL A 290 17.57 5.57 19.09
C VAL A 290 16.28 5.14 18.40
N ASN A 291 15.85 5.92 17.38
CA ASN A 291 14.75 5.55 16.53
C ASN A 291 15.20 4.46 15.55
N VAL A 292 14.53 3.31 15.59
CA VAL A 292 14.71 2.20 14.65
C VAL A 292 13.44 2.02 13.84
N TYR A 293 13.58 1.99 12.53
CA TYR A 293 12.48 1.90 11.59
C TYR A 293 12.30 0.46 11.12
N PRO A 294 11.22 -0.24 11.52
CA PRO A 294 10.94 -1.62 11.12
C PRO A 294 11.01 -1.89 9.62
N ALA A 295 10.54 -0.95 8.79
CA ALA A 295 10.49 -1.11 7.34
C ALA A 295 11.88 -1.39 6.71
N GLU A 296 12.96 -0.81 7.26
CA GLU A 296 14.33 -1.05 6.80
C GLU A 296 14.75 -2.51 7.05
N ILE A 297 14.42 -3.04 8.23
CA ILE A 297 14.76 -4.40 8.63
C ILE A 297 13.89 -5.42 7.88
N GLU A 298 12.59 -5.13 7.75
CA GLU A 298 11.66 -5.94 6.95
C GLU A 298 12.09 -6.01 5.50
N GLY A 299 12.46 -4.86 4.92
CA GLY A 299 12.96 -4.78 3.54
C GLY A 299 14.21 -5.61 3.31
N LEU A 300 15.09 -5.66 4.31
CA LEU A 300 16.28 -6.50 4.25
C LEU A 300 15.93 -7.99 4.40
N LEU A 301 15.20 -8.37 5.44
CA LEU A 301 14.86 -9.77 5.72
C LEU A 301 14.06 -10.44 4.59
N ILE A 302 13.14 -9.72 3.95
CA ILE A 302 12.32 -10.28 2.88
C ILE A 302 13.12 -10.67 1.64
N SER A 303 14.30 -10.09 1.45
CA SER A 303 15.21 -10.44 0.35
C SER A 303 16.01 -11.72 0.60
N HIS A 304 15.99 -12.26 1.82
CA HIS A 304 16.65 -13.51 2.14
C HIS A 304 15.93 -14.73 1.51
N ASP A 305 16.70 -15.69 0.99
CA ASP A 305 16.17 -16.84 0.22
C ASP A 305 15.21 -17.74 1.03
N LYS A 306 15.37 -17.82 2.36
CA LYS A 306 14.51 -18.63 3.23
C LYS A 306 13.26 -17.90 3.72
N VAL A 307 13.13 -16.60 3.52
CA VAL A 307 12.05 -15.78 4.08
C VAL A 307 10.92 -15.59 3.08
N ALA A 308 9.73 -16.08 3.39
CA ALA A 308 8.52 -15.83 2.58
C ALA A 308 7.85 -14.51 2.92
N ASP A 309 7.87 -14.15 4.22
CA ASP A 309 7.26 -12.93 4.75
C ASP A 309 7.88 -12.57 6.11
N VAL A 310 7.75 -11.30 6.53
CA VAL A 310 8.35 -10.83 7.78
C VAL A 310 7.55 -9.68 8.40
N ALA A 311 7.56 -9.64 9.72
CA ALA A 311 7.08 -8.52 10.54
C ALA A 311 8.15 -8.13 11.55
N VAL A 312 8.45 -6.83 11.67
CA VAL A 312 9.38 -6.30 12.68
C VAL A 312 8.64 -5.25 13.52
N PHE A 313 8.83 -5.32 14.84
CA PHE A 313 8.21 -4.41 15.81
C PHE A 313 8.99 -4.35 17.12
N GLY A 314 8.70 -3.30 17.91
CA GLY A 314 9.27 -3.18 19.27
C GLY A 314 8.50 -4.00 20.29
N ILE A 315 9.22 -4.68 21.16
CA ILE A 315 8.69 -5.30 22.39
C ILE A 315 9.32 -4.61 23.61
N PRO A 316 8.64 -4.58 24.78
CA PRO A 316 9.17 -3.93 25.97
C PRO A 316 10.53 -4.52 26.41
N HIS A 317 11.47 -3.65 26.78
CA HIS A 317 12.75 -4.04 27.34
C HIS A 317 13.08 -3.20 28.59
N PRO A 318 13.46 -3.80 29.73
CA PRO A 318 13.57 -3.09 31.00
C PRO A 318 14.66 -2.00 31.03
N GLU A 319 15.69 -2.11 30.19
CA GLU A 319 16.82 -1.19 30.16
C GLU A 319 16.74 -0.20 28.98
N PHE A 320 16.28 -0.68 27.82
CA PHE A 320 16.31 0.10 26.58
C PHE A 320 14.95 0.72 26.19
N GLY A 321 13.90 0.50 27.00
CA GLY A 321 12.53 0.87 26.66
C GLY A 321 11.88 -0.14 25.72
N GLU A 322 12.40 -0.28 24.51
CA GLU A 322 12.00 -1.33 23.58
C GLU A 322 13.23 -2.06 23.02
N GLU A 323 13.03 -3.30 22.56
CA GLU A 323 13.98 -4.02 21.74
C GLU A 323 13.34 -4.48 20.44
N VAL A 324 14.18 -4.66 19.42
CA VAL A 324 13.73 -5.07 18.09
C VAL A 324 13.43 -6.56 18.07
N MET A 325 12.22 -6.91 17.67
CA MET A 325 11.75 -8.28 17.46
C MET A 325 11.38 -8.49 15.99
N ALA A 326 11.81 -9.60 15.41
CA ALA A 326 11.39 -10.04 14.09
C ALA A 326 10.57 -11.33 14.18
N VAL A 327 9.49 -11.42 13.42
CA VAL A 327 8.70 -12.64 13.24
C VAL A 327 8.71 -12.96 11.75
N VAL A 328 9.19 -14.15 11.41
CA VAL A 328 9.43 -14.58 10.04
C VAL A 328 8.48 -15.71 9.68
N GLN A 329 7.89 -15.62 8.51
CA GLN A 329 7.28 -16.75 7.83
C GLN A 329 8.32 -17.34 6.88
N PRO A 330 8.84 -18.56 7.12
CA PRO A 330 9.80 -19.19 6.23
C PRO A 330 9.14 -19.70 4.94
N LEU A 331 9.93 -19.86 3.89
CA LEU A 331 9.46 -20.50 2.65
C LEU A 331 9.16 -21.99 2.85
N ASP A 332 9.99 -22.68 3.63
CA ASP A 332 9.76 -24.05 4.06
C ASP A 332 9.67 -24.06 5.60
N TRP A 333 8.62 -24.65 6.16
CA TRP A 333 8.45 -24.73 7.62
C TRP A 333 9.57 -25.53 8.30
N ALA A 334 10.27 -26.39 7.58
CA ALA A 334 11.46 -27.08 8.10
C ALA A 334 12.60 -26.13 8.47
N ASP A 335 12.61 -24.93 7.91
CA ASP A 335 13.56 -23.86 8.24
C ASP A 335 13.16 -23.06 9.51
N ALA A 336 12.01 -23.32 10.12
CA ALA A 336 11.60 -22.71 11.39
C ALA A 336 12.35 -23.31 12.57
N ASN A 337 13.65 -22.99 12.72
CA ASN A 337 14.55 -23.59 13.72
C ASN A 337 15.63 -22.60 14.17
N GLY A 338 16.36 -22.96 15.24
CA GLY A 338 17.39 -22.09 15.83
C GLY A 338 18.61 -21.85 14.93
N ASP A 339 18.91 -22.76 14.00
CA ASP A 339 20.04 -22.58 13.07
C ASP A 339 19.68 -21.48 12.05
N THR A 340 18.45 -21.47 11.53
CA THR A 340 17.94 -20.41 10.66
C THR A 340 17.80 -19.08 11.40
N GLU A 341 17.36 -19.07 12.67
CA GLU A 341 17.37 -17.84 13.48
C GLU A 341 18.78 -17.24 13.55
N ALA A 342 19.79 -18.03 13.87
CA ALA A 342 21.18 -17.58 13.95
C ALA A 342 21.69 -17.07 12.60
N GLU A 343 21.41 -17.79 11.52
CA GLU A 343 21.75 -17.41 10.15
C GLU A 343 21.16 -16.04 9.78
N LEU A 344 19.86 -15.81 10.04
CA LEU A 344 19.19 -14.56 9.74
C LEU A 344 19.75 -13.40 10.58
N ILE A 345 20.05 -13.63 11.87
CA ILE A 345 20.64 -12.62 12.74
C ILE A 345 22.05 -12.26 12.25
N ASP A 346 22.88 -13.24 11.92
CA ASP A 346 24.24 -13.00 11.43
C ASP A 346 24.22 -12.30 10.07
N TRP A 347 23.31 -12.69 9.18
CA TRP A 347 23.13 -12.04 7.88
C TRP A 347 22.72 -10.56 8.02
N MET A 348 21.87 -10.22 8.99
CA MET A 348 21.51 -8.83 9.30
C MET A 348 22.68 -8.05 9.93
N ARG A 349 23.50 -8.67 10.79
CA ARG A 349 24.67 -8.03 11.42
C ARG A 349 25.71 -7.54 10.41
N GLU A 350 25.83 -8.22 9.29
CA GLU A 350 26.75 -7.81 8.22
C GLU A 350 26.26 -6.55 7.45
N ARG A 351 24.95 -6.21 7.56
CA ARG A 351 24.28 -5.22 6.71
C ARG A 351 23.66 -4.05 7.46
N LEU A 352 23.42 -4.22 8.75
CA LEU A 352 22.78 -3.22 9.62
C LEU A 352 23.68 -2.85 10.80
N SER A 353 23.47 -1.64 11.33
CA SER A 353 24.07 -1.28 12.61
C SER A 353 23.48 -2.14 13.73
N SER A 354 24.29 -2.44 14.75
CA SER A 354 23.95 -3.38 15.82
C SER A 354 22.64 -3.04 16.56
N VAL A 355 22.28 -1.77 16.66
CA VAL A 355 21.06 -1.31 17.32
C VAL A 355 19.80 -1.69 16.54
N LYS A 356 19.91 -1.89 15.23
CA LYS A 356 18.79 -2.26 14.32
C LYS A 356 18.60 -3.77 14.22
N VAL A 357 19.61 -4.57 14.58
CA VAL A 357 19.55 -6.02 14.46
C VAL A 357 18.60 -6.59 15.51
N PRO A 358 17.55 -7.34 15.12
CA PRO A 358 16.70 -8.06 16.06
C PRO A 358 17.53 -8.97 16.98
N ARG A 359 17.22 -8.95 18.27
CA ARG A 359 17.88 -9.86 19.22
C ARG A 359 17.34 -11.27 19.15
N LYS A 360 16.11 -11.40 18.65
CA LYS A 360 15.42 -12.66 18.48
C LYS A 360 14.64 -12.66 17.16
N VAL A 361 14.65 -13.78 16.47
CA VAL A 361 13.78 -14.08 15.33
C VAL A 361 12.88 -15.24 15.71
N ASP A 362 11.57 -15.03 15.68
CA ASP A 362 10.59 -16.08 15.88
C ASP A 362 9.94 -16.47 14.55
N PHE A 363 9.26 -17.62 14.50
CA PHE A 363 8.70 -18.15 13.28
C PHE A 363 7.20 -18.39 13.41
N LEU A 364 6.45 -18.07 12.34
CA LEU A 364 5.04 -18.42 12.17
C LEU A 364 4.85 -19.08 10.80
N GLU A 365 3.97 -20.08 10.75
CA GLU A 365 3.61 -20.73 9.46
C GLU A 365 2.98 -19.74 8.49
N GLN A 366 2.22 -18.76 9.03
CA GLN A 366 1.60 -17.70 8.24
C GLN A 366 1.48 -16.42 9.06
N LEU A 367 1.97 -15.31 8.50
CA LEU A 367 1.76 -14.01 9.08
C LEU A 367 0.32 -13.50 8.83
N PRO A 368 -0.28 -12.76 9.79
CA PRO A 368 -1.65 -12.27 9.67
C PRO A 368 -1.76 -11.15 8.65
N ARG A 369 -1.90 -11.50 7.38
CA ARG A 369 -2.18 -10.55 6.29
C ARG A 369 -3.65 -10.56 5.91
N MET A 370 -4.15 -9.39 5.60
CA MET A 370 -5.44 -9.22 4.92
C MET A 370 -5.32 -9.68 3.46
N ASP A 371 -6.45 -9.93 2.79
CA ASP A 371 -6.50 -10.33 1.39
C ASP A 371 -5.83 -9.33 0.43
N ASN A 372 -5.73 -8.04 0.83
CA ASN A 372 -5.00 -7.01 0.09
C ASN A 372 -3.48 -7.03 0.31
N GLY A 373 -2.97 -7.98 1.07
CA GLY A 373 -1.56 -8.08 1.42
C GLY A 373 -1.11 -7.22 2.62
N LYS A 374 -1.98 -6.39 3.22
CA LYS A 374 -1.62 -5.55 4.37
C LYS A 374 -1.42 -6.41 5.63
N LEU A 375 -0.27 -6.25 6.29
CA LEU A 375 0.06 -6.94 7.52
C LEU A 375 -0.66 -6.32 8.72
N TYR A 376 -1.28 -7.15 9.56
CA TYR A 376 -1.83 -6.76 10.86
C TYR A 376 -0.74 -6.73 11.95
N LYS A 377 0.28 -5.88 11.75
CA LYS A 377 1.47 -5.79 12.62
C LYS A 377 1.11 -5.57 14.10
N ARG A 378 0.11 -4.74 14.37
CA ARG A 378 -0.31 -4.44 15.75
C ARG A 378 -0.83 -5.67 16.49
N HIS A 379 -1.60 -6.54 15.84
CA HIS A 379 -2.08 -7.78 16.46
C HIS A 379 -0.94 -8.72 16.85
N LEU A 380 0.10 -8.80 16.01
CA LEU A 380 1.30 -9.53 16.35
C LEU A 380 2.02 -8.89 17.55
N GLN A 381 2.26 -7.60 17.49
CA GLN A 381 2.93 -6.86 18.56
C GLN A 381 2.21 -7.01 19.90
N ASP A 382 0.87 -6.89 19.92
CA ASP A 382 0.07 -7.05 21.14
C ASP A 382 0.18 -8.49 21.66
N ALA A 383 0.10 -9.52 20.80
CA ALA A 383 0.25 -10.92 21.20
C ALA A 383 1.63 -11.23 21.84
N TYR A 384 2.70 -10.64 21.30
CA TYR A 384 4.05 -10.79 21.86
C TYR A 384 4.25 -9.99 23.15
N ARG A 385 3.61 -8.82 23.30
CA ARG A 385 3.62 -8.04 24.55
C ARG A 385 2.88 -8.75 25.68
N ASP A 386 1.74 -9.38 25.38
CA ASP A 386 0.91 -10.10 26.36
C ASP A 386 1.55 -11.42 26.80
N ALA A 387 2.47 -12.00 26.03
CA ALA A 387 3.18 -13.24 26.34
C ALA A 387 4.45 -13.04 27.20
N MET A 388 4.86 -11.81 27.46
CA MET A 388 6.02 -11.43 28.28
C MET A 388 5.62 -11.16 29.75
#